data_261bf03eb6fa593017c595951e843754
#
_entry.id   261bf03eb6fa593017c595951e843754
#
_cell.length_a   1.000
_cell.length_b   1.000
_cell.length_c   1.000
_cell.angle_alpha   90.00
_cell.angle_beta   90.00
_cell.angle_gamma   90.00
#
_symmetry.space_group_name_H-M   'P 1'
#
loop_
_entity.id
_entity.type
_entity.pdbx_description
1 polymer ?
#
loop_
_entity_poly.entity_id
_entity_poly.type
_entity_poly.pdbx_seq_one_letter_code
_entity_poly.pdbx_strand_id
1 'polypeptide(L)'
;DIFIRTILLTFSFLWFTYLGTQIGEDYVAVNAILINLVFLSAFILDAYAFSTEGMVGFSLGKKDLKLFKTIIKNSFLLSSLTGLFISIIYFFINEHVINLMSDIENIRNLSSSYVIWLILLPFIASFCYQFDGIFIGSSQTKELRNAMIFSVFCYLLISITLTKYLSNTGVWISLCLFMILRGLSLFYYLDKIYQRFDSKFRI
;
A
#
# COMPACT_ATOMS: atom_id res chain seq x y z
N ASP A 1 1.38 9.64 16.81
CA ASP A 1 2.09 9.34 15.57
C ASP A 1 1.24 8.42 14.65
N ILE A 2 0.76 7.27 15.15
CA ILE A 2 -0.10 6.33 14.38
C ILE A 2 -1.39 7.02 13.92
N PHE A 3 -2.04 7.81 14.76
CA PHE A 3 -3.23 8.56 14.44
C PHE A 3 -3.01 9.52 13.24
N ILE A 4 -1.91 10.27 13.24
CA ILE A 4 -1.56 11.15 12.12
C ILE A 4 -1.35 10.34 10.83
N ARG A 5 -0.62 9.21 10.92
CA ARG A 5 -0.43 8.29 9.79
C ARG A 5 -1.75 7.81 9.21
N THR A 6 -2.71 7.43 10.07
CA THR A 6 -4.01 6.92 9.63
C THR A 6 -4.85 8.01 8.96
N ILE A 7 -4.89 9.23 9.53
CA ILE A 7 -5.57 10.36 8.90
C ILE A 7 -4.99 10.64 7.50
N LEU A 8 -3.66 10.69 7.38
CA LEU A 8 -2.99 10.94 6.11
C LEU A 8 -3.27 9.85 5.07
N LEU A 9 -3.35 8.58 5.50
CA LEU A 9 -3.72 7.47 4.62
C LEU A 9 -5.16 7.61 4.14
N THR A 10 -6.10 7.85 5.05
CA THR A 10 -7.52 8.08 4.70
C THR A 10 -7.66 9.27 3.76
N PHE A 11 -6.98 10.36 4.06
CA PHE A 11 -6.95 11.56 3.20
C PHE A 11 -6.44 11.22 1.79
N SER A 12 -5.42 10.37 1.65
CA SER A 12 -4.89 9.98 0.34
C SER A 12 -5.92 9.26 -0.53
N PHE A 13 -6.76 8.39 0.07
CA PHE A 13 -7.84 7.73 -0.66
C PHE A 13 -9.02 8.67 -0.96
N LEU A 14 -9.35 9.59 -0.06
CA LEU A 14 -10.32 10.65 -0.34
C LEU A 14 -9.85 11.55 -1.49
N TRP A 15 -8.57 11.89 -1.51
CA TRP A 15 -7.96 12.66 -2.59
C TRP A 15 -8.01 11.92 -3.92
N PHE A 16 -7.74 10.60 -3.93
CA PHE A 16 -7.91 9.75 -5.11
C PHE A 16 -9.33 9.85 -5.68
N THR A 17 -10.34 9.71 -4.81
CA THR A 17 -11.75 9.83 -5.20
C THR A 17 -12.07 11.23 -5.73
N TYR A 18 -11.60 12.28 -5.04
CA TYR A 18 -11.77 13.66 -5.48
C TYR A 18 -11.19 13.92 -6.87
N LEU A 19 -10.01 13.42 -7.18
CA LEU A 19 -9.44 13.56 -8.52
C LEU A 19 -10.32 12.87 -9.58
N GLY A 20 -10.92 11.73 -9.27
CA GLY A 20 -11.89 11.07 -10.14
C GLY A 20 -13.09 11.97 -10.45
N THR A 21 -13.62 12.72 -9.47
CA THR A 21 -14.75 13.64 -9.69
C THR A 21 -14.42 14.80 -10.63
N GLN A 22 -13.15 15.21 -10.67
CA GLN A 22 -12.72 16.28 -11.58
C GLN A 22 -12.61 15.83 -13.04
N ILE A 23 -12.58 14.53 -13.29
CA ILE A 23 -12.47 13.96 -14.65
C ILE A 23 -13.84 13.67 -15.21
N GLY A 24 -14.76 13.10 -14.42
CA GLY A 24 -16.14 12.80 -14.83
C GLY A 24 -16.78 11.70 -14.00
N GLU A 25 -18.12 11.65 -14.03
CA GLU A 25 -18.92 10.72 -13.20
C GLU A 25 -18.63 9.25 -13.51
N ASP A 26 -18.44 8.89 -14.77
CA ASP A 26 -18.11 7.52 -15.19
C ASP A 26 -16.77 7.06 -14.54
N TYR A 27 -15.79 7.95 -14.47
CA TYR A 27 -14.50 7.64 -13.85
C TYR A 27 -14.60 7.46 -12.35
N VAL A 28 -15.51 8.17 -11.68
CA VAL A 28 -15.78 7.95 -10.24
C VAL A 28 -16.32 6.54 -10.02
N ALA A 29 -17.29 6.11 -10.84
CA ALA A 29 -17.85 4.77 -10.76
C ALA A 29 -16.82 3.68 -11.03
N VAL A 30 -16.02 3.83 -12.09
CA VAL A 30 -14.91 2.92 -12.43
C VAL A 30 -13.89 2.83 -11.31
N ASN A 31 -13.44 3.97 -10.81
CA ASN A 31 -12.46 4.04 -9.74
C ASN A 31 -13.00 3.43 -8.45
N ALA A 32 -14.29 3.61 -8.13
CA ALA A 32 -14.94 3.01 -6.97
C ALA A 32 -14.96 1.47 -7.07
N ILE A 33 -15.29 0.91 -8.23
CA ILE A 33 -15.24 -0.54 -8.45
C ILE A 33 -13.84 -1.08 -8.23
N LEU A 34 -12.85 -0.52 -8.91
CA LEU A 34 -11.50 -1.03 -8.87
C LEU A 34 -10.83 -0.83 -7.51
N ILE A 35 -11.05 0.31 -6.83
CA ILE A 35 -10.45 0.56 -5.52
C ILE A 35 -11.03 -0.35 -4.43
N ASN A 36 -12.31 -0.73 -4.53
CA ASN A 36 -12.91 -1.70 -3.61
C ASN A 36 -12.25 -3.09 -3.74
N LEU A 37 -11.91 -3.50 -4.94
CA LEU A 37 -11.15 -4.75 -5.18
C LEU A 37 -9.71 -4.64 -4.66
N VAL A 38 -9.08 -3.47 -4.80
CA VAL A 38 -7.77 -3.21 -4.18
C VAL A 38 -7.87 -3.29 -2.66
N PHE A 39 -8.91 -2.76 -2.03
CA PHE A 39 -9.12 -2.88 -0.59
C PHE A 39 -9.34 -4.33 -0.14
N LEU A 40 -10.04 -5.14 -0.93
CA LEU A 40 -10.17 -6.58 -0.65
C LEU A 40 -8.79 -7.25 -0.59
N SER A 41 -7.90 -6.92 -1.53
CA SER A 41 -6.51 -7.39 -1.53
C SER A 41 -5.74 -6.87 -0.31
N ALA A 42 -5.96 -5.61 0.06
CA ALA A 42 -5.32 -4.99 1.20
C ALA A 42 -5.65 -5.72 2.51
N PHE A 43 -6.89 -6.13 2.74
CA PHE A 43 -7.28 -6.90 3.93
C PHE A 43 -6.50 -8.23 4.04
N ILE A 44 -6.26 -8.90 2.93
CA ILE A 44 -5.46 -10.15 2.91
C ILE A 44 -4.00 -9.86 3.24
N LEU A 45 -3.44 -8.80 2.66
CA LEU A 45 -2.03 -8.41 2.86
C LEU A 45 -1.79 -7.84 4.26
N ASP A 46 -2.76 -7.14 4.85
CA ASP A 46 -2.70 -6.63 6.22
C ASP A 46 -2.61 -7.76 7.25
N ALA A 47 -3.18 -8.94 6.99
CA ALA A 47 -3.03 -10.09 7.88
C ALA A 47 -1.55 -10.48 8.07
N TYR A 48 -0.75 -10.41 7.00
CA TYR A 48 0.71 -10.62 7.09
C TYR A 48 1.40 -9.49 7.86
N ALA A 49 0.97 -8.23 7.67
CA ALA A 49 1.52 -7.10 8.38
C ALA A 49 1.27 -7.21 9.90
N PHE A 50 0.05 -7.57 10.32
CA PHE A 50 -0.29 -7.81 11.74
C PHE A 50 0.51 -8.97 12.34
N SER A 51 0.68 -10.06 11.60
CA SER A 51 1.53 -11.19 12.04
C SER A 51 2.97 -10.73 12.22
N THR A 52 3.50 -9.97 11.27
CA THR A 52 4.85 -9.40 11.30
C THR A 52 5.04 -8.46 12.49
N GLU A 53 4.06 -7.63 12.80
CA GLU A 53 4.07 -6.71 13.95
C GLU A 53 4.32 -7.47 15.27
N GLY A 54 3.54 -8.51 15.53
CA GLY A 54 3.69 -9.32 16.74
C GLY A 54 5.05 -10.02 16.82
N MET A 55 5.50 -10.63 15.71
CA MET A 55 6.77 -11.35 15.65
C MET A 55 7.99 -10.41 15.79
N VAL A 56 7.93 -9.23 15.18
CA VAL A 56 8.97 -8.20 15.29
C VAL A 56 9.07 -7.71 16.74
N GLY A 57 7.95 -7.39 17.38
CA GLY A 57 7.92 -7.01 18.80
C GLY A 57 8.55 -8.08 19.70
N PHE A 58 8.22 -9.35 19.46
CA PHE A 58 8.78 -10.48 20.19
C PHE A 58 10.31 -10.62 20.00
N SER A 59 10.81 -10.49 18.77
CA SER A 59 12.25 -10.59 18.46
C SER A 59 13.05 -9.46 19.12
N LEU A 60 12.48 -8.24 19.15
CA LEU A 60 13.07 -7.09 19.84
C LEU A 60 13.09 -7.28 21.36
N GLY A 61 12.00 -7.79 21.94
CA GLY A 61 11.94 -8.12 23.37
C GLY A 61 12.99 -9.15 23.77
N LYS A 62 13.26 -10.13 22.91
CA LYS A 62 14.34 -11.12 23.10
C LYS A 62 15.74 -10.62 22.77
N LYS A 63 15.86 -9.46 22.14
CA LYS A 63 17.13 -8.93 21.59
C LYS A 63 17.82 -9.91 20.61
N ASP A 64 17.04 -10.68 19.87
CA ASP A 64 17.51 -11.68 18.92
C ASP A 64 17.50 -11.12 17.49
N LEU A 65 18.65 -10.57 17.06
CA LEU A 65 18.82 -10.03 15.72
C LEU A 65 18.68 -11.10 14.62
N LYS A 66 19.08 -12.34 14.90
CA LYS A 66 18.98 -13.42 13.90
C LYS A 66 17.51 -13.76 13.65
N LEU A 67 16.73 -13.88 14.72
CA LEU A 67 15.28 -14.07 14.64
C LEU A 67 14.61 -12.93 13.89
N PHE A 68 14.95 -11.66 14.22
CA PHE A 68 14.41 -10.47 13.55
C PHE A 68 14.65 -10.50 12.04
N LYS A 69 15.89 -10.78 11.59
CA LYS A 69 16.22 -10.89 10.15
C LYS A 69 15.43 -12.00 9.47
N THR A 70 15.27 -13.14 10.14
CA THR A 70 14.49 -14.28 9.61
C THR A 70 13.01 -13.91 9.45
N ILE A 71 12.43 -13.23 10.46
CA ILE A 71 11.04 -12.76 10.40
C ILE A 71 10.84 -11.82 9.22
N ILE A 72 11.68 -10.79 9.08
CA ILE A 72 11.57 -9.83 7.97
C ILE A 72 11.64 -10.56 6.63
N LYS A 73 12.67 -11.39 6.43
CA LYS A 73 12.85 -12.11 5.17
C LYS A 73 11.64 -12.97 4.80
N ASN A 74 11.15 -13.75 5.75
CA ASN A 74 10.03 -14.66 5.51
C ASN A 74 8.70 -13.91 5.32
N SER A 75 8.48 -12.85 6.09
CA SER A 75 7.27 -12.02 5.96
C SER A 75 7.21 -11.33 4.60
N PHE A 76 8.30 -10.73 4.13
CA PHE A 76 8.36 -10.15 2.79
C PHE A 76 8.15 -11.20 1.71
N LEU A 77 8.79 -12.38 1.83
CA LEU A 77 8.63 -13.45 0.85
C LEU A 77 7.17 -13.92 0.76
N LEU A 78 6.54 -14.23 1.91
CA LEU A 78 5.17 -14.72 1.95
C LEU A 78 4.17 -13.66 1.46
N SER A 79 4.29 -12.42 1.93
CA SER A 79 3.42 -11.33 1.51
C SER A 79 3.56 -11.03 0.02
N SER A 80 4.79 -11.02 -0.52
CA SER A 80 5.04 -10.78 -1.95
C SER A 80 4.49 -11.92 -2.81
N LEU A 81 4.65 -13.17 -2.39
CA LEU A 81 4.07 -14.31 -3.09
C LEU A 81 2.55 -14.25 -3.07
N THR A 82 1.95 -13.88 -1.94
CA THR A 82 0.49 -13.70 -1.85
C THR A 82 0.02 -12.54 -2.70
N GLY A 83 0.73 -11.40 -2.69
CA GLY A 83 0.42 -10.25 -3.55
C GLY A 83 0.48 -10.63 -5.03
N LEU A 84 1.51 -11.38 -5.44
CA LEU A 84 1.64 -11.89 -6.80
C LEU A 84 0.51 -12.88 -7.15
N PHE A 85 0.16 -13.77 -6.24
CA PHE A 85 -0.93 -14.71 -6.43
C PHE A 85 -2.28 -13.99 -6.63
N ILE A 86 -2.57 -12.97 -5.82
CA ILE A 86 -3.77 -12.14 -5.99
C ILE A 86 -3.74 -11.42 -7.35
N SER A 87 -2.59 -10.89 -7.76
CA SER A 87 -2.41 -10.27 -9.08
C SER A 87 -2.72 -11.24 -10.22
N ILE A 88 -2.26 -12.48 -10.13
CA ILE A 88 -2.56 -13.53 -11.10
C ILE A 88 -4.05 -13.88 -11.10
N ILE A 89 -4.67 -13.99 -9.93
CA ILE A 89 -6.13 -14.21 -9.84
C ILE A 89 -6.87 -13.09 -10.56
N TYR A 90 -6.58 -11.82 -10.25
CA TYR A 90 -7.23 -10.69 -10.90
C TYR A 90 -7.00 -10.66 -12.41
N PHE A 91 -5.83 -11.07 -12.88
CA PHE A 91 -5.58 -11.18 -14.31
C PHE A 91 -6.58 -12.11 -15.02
N PHE A 92 -6.93 -13.24 -14.40
CA PHE A 92 -7.83 -14.23 -15.00
C PHE A 92 -9.32 -13.94 -14.77
N ILE A 93 -9.70 -13.33 -13.64
CA ILE A 93 -11.11 -13.19 -13.26
C ILE A 93 -11.66 -11.77 -13.36
N ASN A 94 -10.83 -10.78 -13.80
CA ASN A 94 -11.22 -9.37 -13.81
C ASN A 94 -12.57 -9.09 -14.48
N GLU A 95 -12.82 -9.64 -15.65
CA GLU A 95 -14.08 -9.46 -16.37
C GLU A 95 -15.29 -9.96 -15.58
N HIS A 96 -15.18 -11.14 -14.97
CA HIS A 96 -16.24 -11.73 -14.14
C HIS A 96 -16.56 -10.85 -12.94
N VAL A 97 -15.54 -10.37 -12.26
CA VAL A 97 -15.69 -9.55 -11.06
C VAL A 97 -16.26 -8.18 -11.39
N ILE A 98 -15.81 -7.54 -12.47
CA ILE A 98 -16.34 -6.25 -12.94
C ILE A 98 -17.81 -6.41 -13.32
N ASN A 99 -18.17 -7.50 -14.04
CA ASN A 99 -19.55 -7.77 -14.44
C ASN A 99 -20.49 -8.01 -13.25
N LEU A 100 -19.97 -8.55 -12.13
CA LEU A 100 -20.73 -8.67 -10.89
C LEU A 100 -20.94 -7.35 -10.15
N MET A 101 -20.04 -6.38 -10.35
CA MET A 101 -20.07 -5.09 -9.62
C MET A 101 -20.86 -4.00 -10.36
N SER A 102 -21.12 -4.15 -11.65
CA SER A 102 -21.87 -3.16 -12.43
C SER A 102 -22.66 -3.80 -13.56
N ASP A 103 -23.93 -3.38 -13.71
CA ASP A 103 -24.81 -3.75 -14.83
C ASP A 103 -24.70 -2.79 -16.02
N ILE A 104 -24.00 -1.66 -15.85
CA ILE A 104 -23.85 -0.62 -16.86
C ILE A 104 -22.72 -0.98 -17.80
N GLU A 105 -23.04 -1.26 -19.07
CA GLU A 105 -22.06 -1.70 -20.08
C GLU A 105 -20.92 -0.69 -20.29
N ASN A 106 -21.24 0.61 -20.35
CA ASN A 106 -20.23 1.65 -20.48
C ASN A 106 -19.20 1.63 -19.32
N ILE A 107 -19.68 1.45 -18.07
CA ILE A 107 -18.81 1.38 -16.88
C ILE A 107 -17.95 0.11 -16.92
N ARG A 108 -18.50 -1.03 -17.35
CA ARG A 108 -17.73 -2.29 -17.49
C ARG A 108 -16.59 -2.15 -18.50
N ASN A 109 -16.92 -1.62 -19.69
CA ASN A 109 -15.95 -1.42 -20.76
C ASN A 109 -14.84 -0.43 -20.34
N LEU A 110 -15.23 0.66 -19.67
CA LEU A 110 -14.27 1.63 -19.17
C LEU A 110 -13.43 1.05 -18.04
N SER A 111 -13.99 0.25 -17.13
CA SER A 111 -13.25 -0.44 -16.05
C SER A 111 -12.19 -1.38 -16.61
N SER A 112 -12.50 -2.10 -17.68
CA SER A 112 -11.56 -3.01 -18.35
C SER A 112 -10.30 -2.30 -18.84
N SER A 113 -10.38 -1.03 -19.23
CA SER A 113 -9.22 -0.22 -19.61
C SER A 113 -8.26 0.10 -18.45
N TYR A 114 -8.74 0.01 -17.21
CA TYR A 114 -7.97 0.32 -16.01
C TYR A 114 -7.60 -0.91 -15.16
N VAL A 115 -7.97 -2.11 -15.59
CA VAL A 115 -7.71 -3.38 -14.88
C VAL A 115 -6.23 -3.59 -14.60
N ILE A 116 -5.34 -3.08 -15.41
CA ILE A 116 -3.90 -3.20 -15.21
C ILE A 116 -3.46 -2.70 -13.81
N TRP A 117 -4.11 -1.65 -13.30
CA TRP A 117 -3.81 -1.10 -11.98
C TRP A 117 -4.28 -2.03 -10.86
N LEU A 118 -5.44 -2.67 -11.03
CA LEU A 118 -5.95 -3.68 -10.14
C LEU A 118 -4.99 -4.89 -10.05
N ILE A 119 -4.38 -5.26 -11.18
CA ILE A 119 -3.43 -6.39 -11.25
C ILE A 119 -2.09 -6.01 -10.58
N LEU A 120 -1.58 -4.80 -10.80
CA LEU A 120 -0.25 -4.40 -10.31
C LEU A 120 -0.23 -4.04 -8.82
N LEU A 121 -1.30 -3.40 -8.32
CA LEU A 121 -1.32 -2.83 -6.97
C LEU A 121 -1.14 -3.84 -5.85
N PRO A 122 -1.72 -5.06 -5.84
CA PRO A 122 -1.55 -6.02 -4.74
C PRO A 122 -0.08 -6.39 -4.54
N PHE A 123 0.66 -6.60 -5.63
CA PHE A 123 2.09 -6.90 -5.55
C PHE A 123 2.90 -5.71 -5.05
N ILE A 124 2.67 -4.51 -5.58
CA ILE A 124 3.37 -3.28 -5.16
C ILE A 124 3.08 -2.96 -3.69
N ALA A 125 1.81 -3.03 -3.29
CA ALA A 125 1.36 -2.70 -1.95
C ALA A 125 1.86 -3.69 -0.89
N SER A 126 2.11 -4.96 -1.25
CA SER A 126 2.60 -5.99 -0.33
C SER A 126 3.88 -5.56 0.41
N PHE A 127 4.80 -4.89 -0.28
CA PHE A 127 6.03 -4.35 0.32
C PHE A 127 5.73 -3.25 1.33
N CYS A 128 4.85 -2.33 0.96
CA CYS A 128 4.48 -1.20 1.82
C CYS A 128 3.80 -1.67 3.12
N TYR A 129 2.85 -2.59 3.04
CA TYR A 129 2.16 -3.14 4.21
C TYR A 129 3.11 -3.88 5.14
N GLN A 130 4.10 -4.62 4.61
CA GLN A 130 5.08 -5.29 5.46
C GLN A 130 5.93 -4.30 6.25
N PHE A 131 6.35 -3.19 5.64
CA PHE A 131 7.06 -2.15 6.37
C PHE A 131 6.20 -1.54 7.49
N ASP A 132 4.91 -1.34 7.27
CA ASP A 132 4.01 -0.86 8.33
C ASP A 132 4.03 -1.80 9.54
N GLY A 133 3.87 -3.10 9.33
CA GLY A 133 3.94 -4.10 10.40
C GLY A 133 5.28 -4.10 11.15
N ILE A 134 6.40 -3.99 10.41
CA ILE A 134 7.75 -3.92 10.99
C ILE A 134 7.90 -2.67 11.88
N PHE A 135 7.48 -1.50 11.39
CA PHE A 135 7.64 -0.24 12.11
C PHE A 135 6.70 -0.11 13.31
N ILE A 136 5.47 -0.63 13.22
CA ILE A 136 4.54 -0.68 14.35
C ILE A 136 5.07 -1.66 15.40
N GLY A 137 5.44 -2.88 15.00
CA GLY A 137 5.99 -3.90 15.90
C GLY A 137 7.31 -3.50 16.60
N SER A 138 8.09 -2.64 15.94
CA SER A 138 9.30 -2.08 16.53
C SER A 138 9.05 -0.81 17.35
N SER A 139 7.82 -0.32 17.46
CA SER A 139 7.45 0.94 18.12
C SER A 139 8.15 2.18 17.52
N GLN A 140 8.51 2.12 16.22
CA GLN A 140 9.12 3.23 15.48
C GLN A 140 8.03 4.07 14.79
N THR A 141 7.06 4.53 15.58
CA THR A 141 5.87 5.24 15.07
C THR A 141 6.15 6.64 14.56
N LYS A 142 7.24 7.26 15.03
CA LYS A 142 7.70 8.58 14.55
C LYS A 142 8.18 8.50 13.09
N GLU A 143 8.97 7.49 12.79
CA GLU A 143 9.49 7.22 11.45
C GLU A 143 8.35 6.89 10.49
N LEU A 144 7.41 6.06 10.95
CA LEU A 144 6.20 5.72 10.20
C LEU A 144 5.37 6.96 9.83
N ARG A 145 5.16 7.86 10.78
CA ARG A 145 4.49 9.16 10.55
C ARG A 145 5.26 10.02 9.55
N ASN A 146 6.57 10.17 9.74
CA ASN A 146 7.40 11.04 8.90
C ASN A 146 7.44 10.54 7.46
N ALA A 147 7.58 9.22 7.26
CA ALA A 147 7.51 8.58 5.95
C ALA A 147 6.15 8.83 5.28
N MET A 148 5.05 8.75 6.04
CA MET A 148 3.71 9.01 5.53
C MET A 148 3.54 10.48 5.11
N ILE A 149 3.97 11.44 5.93
CA ILE A 149 3.91 12.89 5.61
C ILE A 149 4.66 13.16 4.30
N PHE A 150 5.88 12.65 4.17
CA PHE A 150 6.69 12.80 2.96
C PHE A 150 6.00 12.20 1.74
N SER A 151 5.49 10.97 1.86
CA SER A 151 4.86 10.26 0.74
C SER A 151 3.57 10.92 0.29
N VAL A 152 2.75 11.42 1.23
CA VAL A 152 1.52 12.16 0.91
C VAL A 152 1.84 13.48 0.23
N PHE A 153 2.84 14.22 0.72
CA PHE A 153 3.25 15.47 0.07
C PHE A 153 3.68 15.24 -1.38
N CYS A 154 4.53 14.26 -1.63
CA CYS A 154 4.93 13.88 -2.99
C CYS A 154 3.73 13.42 -3.83
N TYR A 155 2.84 12.62 -3.25
CA TYR A 155 1.63 12.13 -3.92
C TYR A 155 0.74 13.28 -4.40
N LEU A 156 0.49 14.29 -3.57
CA LEU A 156 -0.32 15.45 -3.95
C LEU A 156 0.28 16.18 -5.16
N LEU A 157 1.58 16.46 -5.14
CA LEU A 157 2.26 17.14 -6.25
C LEU A 157 2.23 16.32 -7.54
N ILE A 158 2.55 15.03 -7.44
CA ILE A 158 2.59 14.12 -8.58
C ILE A 158 1.18 13.92 -9.16
N SER A 159 0.17 13.72 -8.30
CA SER A 159 -1.18 13.46 -8.73
C SER A 159 -1.82 14.63 -9.47
N ILE A 160 -1.64 15.87 -8.98
CA ILE A 160 -2.13 17.07 -9.68
C ILE A 160 -1.51 17.17 -11.07
N THR A 161 -0.20 16.94 -11.16
CA THR A 161 0.52 17.03 -12.43
C THR A 161 0.10 15.92 -13.39
N LEU A 162 0.13 14.66 -12.94
CA LEU A 162 -0.17 13.52 -13.81
C LEU A 162 -1.65 13.48 -14.23
N THR A 163 -2.58 13.85 -13.36
CA THR A 163 -4.00 13.90 -13.71
C THR A 163 -4.28 14.92 -14.82
N LYS A 164 -3.58 16.06 -14.80
CA LYS A 164 -3.71 17.08 -15.82
C LYS A 164 -3.30 16.59 -17.21
N TYR A 165 -2.26 15.76 -17.31
CA TYR A 165 -1.74 15.28 -18.61
C TYR A 165 -2.27 13.92 -19.03
N LEU A 166 -2.56 13.03 -18.08
CA LEU A 166 -2.91 11.62 -18.33
C LEU A 166 -4.33 11.26 -17.86
N SER A 167 -5.11 12.26 -17.41
CA SER A 167 -6.49 12.03 -16.94
C SER A 167 -6.53 10.92 -15.86
N ASN A 168 -7.48 9.99 -15.92
CA ASN A 168 -7.65 8.92 -14.95
C ASN A 168 -6.46 7.96 -14.85
N THR A 169 -5.71 7.75 -15.93
CA THR A 169 -4.44 6.99 -15.87
C THR A 169 -3.44 7.67 -14.94
N GLY A 170 -3.38 9.00 -14.94
CA GLY A 170 -2.53 9.77 -14.03
C GLY A 170 -2.90 9.59 -12.57
N VAL A 171 -4.19 9.45 -12.25
CA VAL A 171 -4.67 9.17 -10.88
C VAL A 171 -4.14 7.82 -10.40
N TRP A 172 -4.23 6.78 -11.21
CA TRP A 172 -3.76 5.43 -10.87
C TRP A 172 -2.23 5.33 -10.76
N ILE A 173 -1.50 5.94 -11.70
CA ILE A 173 -0.03 6.01 -11.63
C ILE A 173 0.40 6.69 -10.33
N SER A 174 -0.25 7.78 -9.97
CA SER A 174 0.07 8.53 -8.74
C SER A 174 -0.15 7.68 -7.50
N LEU A 175 -1.21 6.87 -7.45
CA LEU A 175 -1.48 5.95 -6.34
C LEU A 175 -0.42 4.85 -6.25
N CYS A 176 0.00 4.28 -7.38
CA CYS A 176 1.11 3.31 -7.41
C CYS A 176 2.42 3.93 -6.90
N LEU A 177 2.75 5.14 -7.36
CA LEU A 177 3.93 5.87 -6.91
C LEU A 177 3.86 6.21 -5.41
N PHE A 178 2.68 6.56 -4.90
CA PHE A 178 2.47 6.76 -3.46
C PHE A 178 2.82 5.51 -2.65
N MET A 179 2.35 4.33 -3.06
CA MET A 179 2.68 3.07 -2.38
C MET A 179 4.19 2.75 -2.45
N ILE A 180 4.82 2.99 -3.59
CA ILE A 180 6.26 2.79 -3.76
C ILE A 180 7.06 3.77 -2.88
N LEU A 181 6.74 5.05 -2.91
CA LEU A 181 7.43 6.07 -2.12
C LEU A 181 7.30 5.83 -0.62
N ARG A 182 6.12 5.38 -0.18
CA ARG A 182 5.89 5.01 1.21
C ARG A 182 6.76 3.81 1.62
N GLY A 183 6.86 2.78 0.80
CA GLY A 183 7.74 1.65 1.03
C GLY A 183 9.23 2.06 1.05
N LEU A 184 9.68 2.85 0.08
CA LEU A 184 11.06 3.31 -0.02
C LEU A 184 11.47 4.23 1.14
N SER A 185 10.59 5.13 1.56
CA SER A 185 10.86 6.01 2.69
C SER A 185 10.99 5.24 4.01
N LEU A 186 10.18 4.18 4.21
CA LEU A 186 10.31 3.30 5.36
C LEU A 186 11.57 2.41 5.28
N PHE A 187 11.91 1.93 4.08
CA PHE A 187 13.16 1.21 3.88
C PHE A 187 14.38 2.03 4.32
N TYR A 188 14.41 3.34 4.01
CA TYR A 188 15.48 4.25 4.45
C TYR A 188 15.60 4.34 5.98
N TYR A 189 14.49 4.22 6.71
CA TYR A 189 14.50 4.25 8.17
C TYR A 189 14.78 2.88 8.83
N LEU A 190 14.90 1.80 8.06
CA LEU A 190 15.07 0.45 8.60
C LEU A 190 16.32 0.30 9.46
N ASP A 191 17.40 1.01 9.12
CA ASP A 191 18.66 0.99 9.90
C ASP A 191 18.49 1.43 11.35
N LYS A 192 17.53 2.32 11.65
CA LYS A 192 17.21 2.72 13.02
C LYS A 192 16.69 1.57 13.87
N ILE A 193 16.02 0.60 13.26
CA ILE A 193 15.55 -0.59 13.97
C ILE A 193 16.73 -1.52 14.24
N TYR A 194 17.64 -1.69 13.28
CA TYR A 194 18.85 -2.51 13.47
C TYR A 194 19.75 -1.99 14.60
N GLN A 195 19.87 -0.69 14.76
CA GLN A 195 20.65 -0.07 15.84
C GLN A 195 20.15 -0.46 17.23
N ARG A 196 18.86 -0.82 17.40
CA ARG A 196 18.33 -1.30 18.69
C ARG A 196 18.90 -2.65 19.15
N PHE A 197 19.44 -3.42 18.26
CA PHE A 197 20.09 -4.69 18.58
C PHE A 197 21.57 -4.50 18.95
N ASP A 198 22.16 -3.35 18.62
CA ASP A 198 23.56 -3.06 18.96
C ASP A 198 23.70 -2.73 20.45
N SER A 199 24.61 -3.41 21.15
CA SER A 199 24.87 -3.23 22.58
C SER A 199 25.41 -1.85 22.94
N LYS A 200 25.95 -1.09 21.99
CA LYS A 200 26.48 0.27 22.18
C LYS A 200 25.40 1.33 22.46
N PHE A 201 24.14 1.06 22.13
CA PHE A 201 23.01 1.96 22.38
C PHE A 201 22.20 1.61 23.63
N ARG A 202 22.79 0.89 24.58
CA ARG A 202 22.18 0.67 25.89
C ARG A 202 22.41 1.91 26.75
N ILE A 203 21.38 2.72 26.98
CA ILE A 203 21.18 3.59 28.11
C ILE A 203 20.35 2.82 29.13
#